data_0bb7ad0a672ee155c6b35c72b5d9e5e6
#
_entry.id   0bb7ad0a672ee155c6b35c72b5d9e5e6
#
_cell.length_a   1.000
_cell.length_b   1.000
_cell.length_c   1.000
_cell.angle_alpha   90.00
_cell.angle_beta   90.00
_cell.angle_gamma   90.00
#
_symmetry.space_group_name_H-M   'P 1'
#
loop_
_entity.id
_entity.type
_entity.pdbx_description
1 polymer ?
#
loop_
_entity_poly.entity_id
_entity_poly.type
_entity_poly.pdbx_seq_one_letter_code
_entity_poly.pdbx_strand_id
1 'polypeptide(L)'
;MPKIFTDEEREALRIKLMERGFELLKTQGYKRIRIEALALDCYIAKGTFYAFFESKSEFRHQIMLYERQRAKDALLTYTDEDGKLSAKGLYQYLRWLFDENPNVFAYLTPSEQQYFLNEWPSGYIEHEDTDHATMNMLCHMLRKPRTDARRECACNLMKMGAAALTVPNLFLHNAWDETLDLLTQQIVACLTEQEID
;
A
#
# COMPACT_ATOMS: atom_id res chain seq x y z
N MET A 1 -34.94 2.33 -15.81
CA MET A 1 -34.62 3.55 -15.02
C MET A 1 -33.20 3.42 -14.50
N PRO A 2 -32.35 4.44 -14.57
CA PRO A 2 -31.07 4.40 -13.90
C PRO A 2 -31.29 4.23 -12.40
N LYS A 3 -30.54 3.32 -11.76
CA LYS A 3 -30.61 3.12 -10.31
C LYS A 3 -30.08 4.38 -9.63
N ILE A 4 -30.92 5.05 -8.85
CA ILE A 4 -30.51 6.19 -8.03
C ILE A 4 -29.88 5.59 -6.77
N PHE A 5 -28.57 5.76 -6.62
CA PHE A 5 -27.84 5.36 -5.42
C PHE A 5 -27.96 6.45 -4.35
N THR A 6 -28.10 6.07 -3.09
CA THR A 6 -27.85 6.99 -1.97
C THR A 6 -26.37 7.32 -1.91
N ASP A 7 -25.96 8.35 -1.17
CA ASP A 7 -24.55 8.72 -1.01
C ASP A 7 -23.75 7.57 -0.35
N GLU A 8 -24.33 6.87 0.62
CA GLU A 8 -23.74 5.71 1.27
C GLU A 8 -23.57 4.52 0.31
N GLU A 9 -24.60 4.21 -0.49
CA GLU A 9 -24.52 3.16 -1.52
C GLU A 9 -23.49 3.52 -2.60
N ARG A 10 -23.38 4.81 -2.93
CA ARG A 10 -22.42 5.31 -3.91
C ARG A 10 -21.00 5.12 -3.39
N GLU A 11 -20.70 5.49 -2.16
CA GLU A 11 -19.37 5.32 -1.56
C GLU A 11 -19.02 3.84 -1.37
N ALA A 12 -19.94 3.02 -0.88
CA ALA A 12 -19.74 1.57 -0.77
C ALA A 12 -19.43 0.92 -2.13
N LEU A 13 -20.10 1.34 -3.20
CA LEU A 13 -19.83 0.86 -4.55
C LEU A 13 -18.48 1.35 -5.07
N ARG A 14 -18.08 2.58 -4.77
CA ARG A 14 -16.78 3.15 -5.12
C ARG A 14 -15.65 2.35 -4.48
N ILE A 15 -15.76 2.05 -3.19
CA ILE A 15 -14.81 1.22 -2.44
C ILE A 15 -14.73 -0.17 -3.06
N LYS A 16 -15.86 -0.82 -3.29
CA LYS A 16 -15.93 -2.15 -3.93
C LYS A 16 -15.23 -2.19 -5.30
N LEU A 17 -15.39 -1.14 -6.11
CA LEU A 17 -14.71 -1.03 -7.40
C LEU A 17 -13.19 -0.93 -7.22
N MET A 18 -12.71 -0.14 -6.26
CA MET A 18 -11.27 0.00 -5.99
C MET A 18 -10.65 -1.29 -5.46
N GLU A 19 -11.30 -1.96 -4.51
CA GLU A 19 -10.86 -3.25 -3.97
C GLU A 19 -10.79 -4.31 -5.08
N ARG A 20 -11.86 -4.45 -5.87
CA ARG A 20 -11.89 -5.40 -6.98
C ARG A 20 -10.84 -5.05 -8.05
N GLY A 21 -10.66 -3.77 -8.33
CA GLY A 21 -9.63 -3.29 -9.25
C GLY A 21 -8.22 -3.61 -8.76
N PHE A 22 -7.96 -3.50 -7.47
CA PHE A 22 -6.68 -3.86 -6.87
C PHE A 22 -6.42 -5.37 -6.95
N GLU A 23 -7.40 -6.22 -6.67
CA GLU A 23 -7.28 -7.67 -6.84
C GLU A 23 -7.00 -8.07 -8.30
N LEU A 24 -7.64 -7.42 -9.27
CA LEU A 24 -7.35 -7.63 -10.68
C LEU A 24 -5.94 -7.14 -11.05
N LEU A 25 -5.48 -6.04 -10.45
CA LEU A 25 -4.12 -5.54 -10.65
C LEU A 25 -3.08 -6.56 -10.14
N LYS A 26 -3.27 -7.11 -8.94
CA LYS A 26 -2.41 -8.14 -8.35
C LYS A 26 -2.32 -9.39 -9.22
N THR A 27 -3.45 -9.85 -9.74
CA THR A 27 -3.55 -11.16 -10.39
C THR A 27 -3.21 -11.16 -11.88
N GLN A 28 -3.48 -10.07 -12.60
CA GLN A 28 -3.34 -10.04 -14.07
C GLN A 28 -2.59 -8.82 -14.63
N GLY A 29 -2.24 -7.85 -13.77
CA GLY A 29 -1.58 -6.60 -14.14
C GLY A 29 -2.53 -5.56 -14.78
N TYR A 30 -2.10 -4.31 -14.76
CA TYR A 30 -2.93 -3.15 -15.13
C TYR A 30 -3.48 -3.19 -16.56
N LYS A 31 -2.66 -3.57 -17.54
CA LYS A 31 -3.05 -3.57 -18.96
C LYS A 31 -4.24 -4.48 -19.24
N ARG A 32 -4.33 -5.60 -18.52
CA ARG A 32 -5.36 -6.62 -18.73
C ARG A 32 -6.69 -6.28 -18.04
N ILE A 33 -6.74 -5.32 -17.13
CA ILE A 33 -7.99 -4.88 -16.50
C ILE A 33 -8.91 -4.30 -17.57
N ARG A 34 -10.04 -4.95 -17.80
CA ARG A 34 -11.10 -4.48 -18.70
C ARG A 34 -12.22 -3.90 -17.87
N ILE A 35 -12.57 -2.64 -18.12
CA ILE A 35 -13.61 -1.93 -17.35
C ILE A 35 -14.97 -2.62 -17.46
N GLU A 36 -15.28 -3.23 -18.62
CA GLU A 36 -16.50 -3.99 -18.81
C GLU A 36 -16.59 -5.20 -17.87
N ALA A 37 -15.51 -5.95 -17.73
CA ALA A 37 -15.44 -7.12 -16.86
C ALA A 37 -15.50 -6.69 -15.37
N LEU A 38 -14.76 -5.65 -14.99
CA LEU A 38 -14.79 -5.09 -13.64
C LEU A 38 -16.20 -4.59 -13.27
N ALA A 39 -16.86 -3.87 -14.16
CA ALA A 39 -18.23 -3.38 -13.94
C ALA A 39 -19.20 -4.55 -13.75
N LEU A 40 -19.08 -5.59 -14.59
CA LEU A 40 -19.89 -6.81 -14.47
C LEU A 40 -19.67 -7.53 -13.15
N ASP A 41 -18.42 -7.69 -12.71
CA ASP A 41 -18.04 -8.27 -11.41
C ASP A 41 -18.65 -7.48 -10.22
N CYS A 42 -18.83 -6.17 -10.39
CA CYS A 42 -19.45 -5.30 -9.39
C CYS A 42 -20.96 -5.15 -9.56
N TYR A 43 -21.57 -5.84 -10.54
CA TYR A 43 -23.00 -5.79 -10.84
C TYR A 43 -23.50 -4.40 -11.29
N ILE A 44 -22.71 -3.68 -12.08
CA ILE A 44 -23.07 -2.37 -12.64
C ILE A 44 -22.85 -2.33 -14.16
N ALA A 45 -23.49 -1.37 -14.81
CA ALA A 45 -23.21 -1.06 -16.20
C ALA A 45 -21.88 -0.32 -16.36
N LYS A 46 -21.19 -0.48 -17.49
CA LYS A 46 -19.97 0.26 -17.83
C LYS A 46 -20.13 1.78 -17.70
N GLY A 47 -21.28 2.33 -18.08
CA GLY A 47 -21.58 3.76 -17.94
C GLY A 47 -21.60 4.22 -16.47
N THR A 48 -22.01 3.33 -15.55
CA THR A 48 -22.01 3.62 -14.11
C THR A 48 -20.57 3.72 -13.58
N PHE A 49 -19.62 2.88 -14.08
CA PHE A 49 -18.21 3.02 -13.74
C PHE A 49 -17.69 4.44 -14.07
N TYR A 50 -17.99 4.95 -15.26
CA TYR A 50 -17.55 6.29 -15.69
C TYR A 50 -18.28 7.45 -14.97
N ALA A 51 -19.32 7.16 -14.20
CA ALA A 51 -19.90 8.14 -13.26
C ALA A 51 -19.10 8.26 -11.94
N PHE A 52 -18.18 7.32 -11.66
CA PHE A 52 -17.28 7.34 -10.50
C PHE A 52 -15.85 7.76 -10.87
N PHE A 53 -15.38 7.39 -12.05
CA PHE A 53 -14.01 7.61 -12.49
C PHE A 53 -13.99 8.09 -13.94
N GLU A 54 -13.42 9.26 -14.18
CA GLU A 54 -13.40 9.88 -15.53
C GLU A 54 -12.63 9.04 -16.54
N SER A 55 -11.64 8.28 -16.06
CA SER A 55 -10.80 7.43 -16.91
C SER A 55 -10.28 6.21 -16.16
N LYS A 56 -9.75 5.23 -16.91
CA LYS A 56 -9.02 4.09 -16.34
C LYS A 56 -7.74 4.55 -15.62
N SER A 57 -7.12 5.65 -16.05
CA SER A 57 -5.93 6.22 -15.40
C SER A 57 -6.30 6.82 -14.05
N GLU A 58 -7.35 7.64 -13.98
CA GLU A 58 -7.86 8.16 -12.71
C GLU A 58 -8.23 7.02 -11.75
N PHE A 59 -8.96 6.02 -12.23
CA PHE A 59 -9.30 4.83 -11.43
C PHE A 59 -8.08 4.19 -10.77
N ARG A 60 -6.99 4.02 -11.52
CA ARG A 60 -5.72 3.50 -11.00
C ARG A 60 -5.13 4.39 -9.90
N HIS A 61 -5.16 5.72 -10.09
CA HIS A 61 -4.72 6.67 -9.07
C HIS A 61 -5.55 6.57 -7.80
N GLN A 62 -6.86 6.42 -7.95
CA GLN A 62 -7.78 6.25 -6.81
C GLN A 62 -7.53 4.93 -6.06
N ILE A 63 -7.23 3.83 -6.76
CA ILE A 63 -6.81 2.57 -6.11
C ILE A 63 -5.56 2.82 -5.25
N MET A 64 -4.55 3.52 -5.78
CA MET A 64 -3.33 3.76 -5.02
C MET A 64 -3.57 4.64 -3.79
N LEU A 65 -4.38 5.68 -3.91
CA LEU A 65 -4.74 6.53 -2.77
C LEU A 65 -5.52 5.74 -1.71
N TYR A 66 -6.43 4.88 -2.16
CA TYR A 66 -7.20 3.99 -1.29
C TYR A 66 -6.29 3.01 -0.53
N GLU A 67 -5.38 2.34 -1.23
CA GLU A 67 -4.45 1.38 -0.60
C GLU A 67 -3.47 2.08 0.36
N ARG A 68 -3.04 3.31 0.05
CA ARG A 68 -2.25 4.12 0.98
C ARG A 68 -3.03 4.48 2.25
N GLN A 69 -4.32 4.84 2.11
CA GLN A 69 -5.16 5.12 3.27
C GLN A 69 -5.40 3.85 4.08
N ARG A 70 -5.69 2.72 3.42
CA ARG A 70 -5.85 1.42 4.07
C ARG A 70 -4.60 1.03 4.87
N ALA A 71 -3.41 1.27 4.33
CA ALA A 71 -2.16 1.02 5.06
C ALA A 71 -1.99 1.91 6.29
N LYS A 72 -2.42 3.19 6.22
CA LYS A 72 -2.41 4.09 7.38
C LYS A 72 -3.43 3.67 8.44
N ASP A 73 -4.62 3.27 8.03
CA ASP A 73 -5.67 2.81 8.94
C ASP A 73 -5.26 1.50 9.63
N ALA A 74 -4.64 0.59 8.89
CA ALA A 74 -4.08 -0.63 9.44
C ALA A 74 -3.00 -0.34 10.51
N LEU A 75 -2.14 0.67 10.29
CA LEU A 75 -1.13 1.06 11.29
C LEU A 75 -1.76 1.35 12.66
N LEU A 76 -2.91 2.02 12.68
CA LEU A 76 -3.60 2.37 13.91
C LEU A 76 -4.08 1.15 14.70
N THR A 77 -4.33 0.02 14.04
CA THR A 77 -4.74 -1.22 14.72
C THR A 77 -3.61 -1.89 15.52
N TYR A 78 -2.35 -1.49 15.25
CA TYR A 78 -1.15 -1.98 15.95
C TYR A 78 -0.66 -1.04 17.04
N THR A 79 -1.36 0.08 17.27
CA THR A 79 -1.07 1.00 18.37
C THR A 79 -1.79 0.56 19.65
N ASP A 80 -1.25 1.01 20.78
CA ASP A 80 -1.92 0.86 22.08
C ASP A 80 -3.00 1.95 22.31
N GLU A 81 -3.59 1.96 23.51
CA GLU A 81 -4.66 2.89 23.89
C GLU A 81 -4.24 4.36 23.81
N ASP A 82 -2.94 4.65 23.93
CA ASP A 82 -2.37 6.01 23.81
C ASP A 82 -2.03 6.37 22.35
N GLY A 83 -2.33 5.51 21.38
CA GLY A 83 -1.96 5.69 19.98
C GLY A 83 -0.46 5.53 19.72
N LYS A 84 0.25 4.80 20.59
CA LYS A 84 1.69 4.54 20.47
C LYS A 84 1.99 3.14 19.97
N LEU A 85 3.09 3.02 19.24
CA LEU A 85 3.63 1.75 18.74
C LEU A 85 4.69 1.23 19.71
N SER A 86 4.52 -0.03 20.15
CA SER A 86 5.61 -0.82 20.70
C SER A 86 6.50 -1.38 19.58
N ALA A 87 7.67 -1.95 19.90
CA ALA A 87 8.49 -2.67 18.94
C ALA A 87 7.70 -3.82 18.30
N LYS A 88 6.94 -4.57 19.10
CA LYS A 88 6.05 -5.65 18.62
C LYS A 88 4.96 -5.13 17.69
N GLY A 89 4.28 -4.03 18.05
CA GLY A 89 3.27 -3.41 17.18
C GLY A 89 3.86 -2.96 15.85
N LEU A 90 5.03 -2.31 15.86
CA LEU A 90 5.73 -1.95 14.64
C LEU A 90 6.12 -3.17 13.81
N TYR A 91 6.66 -4.22 14.44
CA TYR A 91 7.00 -5.47 13.76
C TYR A 91 5.77 -6.10 13.09
N GLN A 92 4.65 -6.22 13.79
CA GLN A 92 3.41 -6.79 13.26
C GLN A 92 2.85 -5.98 12.09
N TYR A 93 2.89 -4.65 12.18
CA TYR A 93 2.50 -3.77 11.08
C TYR A 93 3.38 -3.94 9.85
N LEU A 94 4.69 -4.00 10.02
CA LEU A 94 5.63 -4.19 8.90
C LEU A 94 5.45 -5.57 8.25
N ARG A 95 5.21 -6.62 9.04
CA ARG A 95 4.86 -7.95 8.50
C ARG A 95 3.59 -7.88 7.69
N TRP A 96 2.55 -7.24 8.21
CA TRP A 96 1.30 -7.02 7.47
C TRP A 96 1.53 -6.25 6.15
N LEU A 97 2.38 -5.23 6.15
CA LEU A 97 2.73 -4.50 4.92
C LEU A 97 3.40 -5.39 3.87
N PHE A 98 4.23 -6.33 4.27
CA PHE A 98 4.86 -7.26 3.34
C PHE A 98 3.89 -8.35 2.87
N ASP A 99 3.04 -8.87 3.74
CA ASP A 99 2.10 -9.94 3.42
C ASP A 99 0.95 -9.44 2.53
N GLU A 100 0.32 -8.32 2.86
CA GLU A 100 -0.77 -7.71 2.08
C GLU A 100 -0.28 -6.98 0.84
N ASN A 101 0.96 -6.47 0.90
CA ASN A 101 1.61 -5.70 -0.16
C ASN A 101 0.68 -4.66 -0.81
N PRO A 102 0.22 -3.62 -0.07
CA PRO A 102 -0.67 -2.59 -0.60
C PRO A 102 0.02 -1.66 -1.60
N ASN A 103 1.27 -1.93 -1.94
CA ASN A 103 2.05 -1.12 -2.87
C ASN A 103 1.64 -1.40 -4.31
N VAL A 104 0.81 -0.53 -4.88
CA VAL A 104 0.34 -0.61 -6.27
C VAL A 104 1.50 -0.72 -7.28
N PHE A 105 2.63 -0.05 -7.02
CA PHE A 105 3.80 -0.11 -7.91
C PHE A 105 4.39 -1.51 -8.04
N ALA A 106 4.26 -2.36 -7.02
CA ALA A 106 4.73 -3.73 -7.05
C ALA A 106 4.09 -4.58 -8.17
N TYR A 107 2.93 -4.19 -8.65
CA TYR A 107 2.15 -4.91 -9.65
C TYR A 107 2.18 -4.27 -11.04
N LEU A 108 3.01 -3.22 -11.22
CA LEU A 108 3.18 -2.52 -12.48
C LEU A 108 4.51 -2.91 -13.13
N THR A 109 4.51 -3.14 -14.42
CA THR A 109 5.75 -3.28 -15.20
C THR A 109 6.54 -1.96 -15.17
N PRO A 110 7.88 -1.96 -15.39
CA PRO A 110 8.67 -0.74 -15.41
C PRO A 110 8.13 0.35 -16.36
N SER A 111 7.61 -0.04 -17.52
CA SER A 111 6.99 0.89 -18.47
C SER A 111 5.66 1.45 -17.95
N GLU A 112 4.89 0.66 -17.21
CA GLU A 112 3.65 1.12 -16.58
C GLU A 112 3.93 2.03 -15.39
N GLN A 113 4.99 1.76 -14.62
CA GLN A 113 5.44 2.64 -13.53
C GLN A 113 5.83 4.01 -14.09
N GLN A 114 6.66 4.06 -15.15
CA GLN A 114 7.07 5.31 -15.77
C GLN A 114 5.87 6.09 -16.34
N TYR A 115 4.96 5.39 -17.00
CA TYR A 115 3.74 6.00 -17.52
C TYR A 115 2.86 6.55 -16.39
N PHE A 116 2.71 5.79 -15.31
CA PHE A 116 1.96 6.19 -14.12
C PHE A 116 2.54 7.45 -13.48
N LEU A 117 3.86 7.51 -13.34
CA LEU A 117 4.54 8.68 -12.78
C LEU A 117 4.39 9.94 -13.65
N ASN A 118 4.42 9.78 -14.97
CA ASN A 118 4.26 10.90 -15.91
C ASN A 118 2.83 11.47 -15.94
N GLU A 119 1.81 10.65 -15.67
CA GLU A 119 0.41 11.08 -15.59
C GLU A 119 0.02 11.60 -14.21
N TRP A 120 0.93 11.55 -13.24
CA TRP A 120 0.64 11.98 -11.90
C TRP A 120 0.47 13.51 -11.86
N PRO A 121 -0.58 14.03 -11.20
CA PRO A 121 -0.74 15.46 -11.03
C PRO A 121 0.49 16.06 -10.36
N SER A 122 0.99 17.18 -10.90
CA SER A 122 2.14 17.91 -10.34
C SER A 122 1.86 18.26 -8.86
N GLY A 123 2.77 17.85 -7.98
CA GLY A 123 2.64 18.02 -6.52
C GLY A 123 2.43 16.72 -5.73
N TYR A 124 2.20 15.57 -6.40
CA TYR A 124 2.06 14.27 -5.73
C TYR A 124 3.37 13.46 -5.64
N ILE A 125 4.42 13.86 -6.36
CA ILE A 125 5.68 13.13 -6.41
C ILE A 125 6.80 14.01 -5.85
N GLU A 126 6.87 14.03 -4.54
CA GLU A 126 8.12 14.28 -3.82
C GLU A 126 8.46 12.98 -3.07
N HIS A 127 9.07 12.02 -3.78
CA HIS A 127 9.38 10.70 -3.24
C HIS A 127 10.23 10.80 -1.96
N GLU A 128 11.21 11.68 -1.97
CA GLU A 128 12.13 11.84 -0.85
C GLU A 128 11.44 12.47 0.37
N ASP A 129 10.63 13.49 0.17
CA ASP A 129 9.87 14.13 1.26
C ASP A 129 8.79 13.20 1.84
N THR A 130 8.14 12.39 0.99
CA THR A 130 7.14 11.41 1.44
C THR A 130 7.78 10.31 2.30
N ASP A 131 8.96 9.83 1.92
CA ASP A 131 9.70 8.80 2.67
C ASP A 131 10.15 9.34 4.03
N HIS A 132 10.73 10.54 4.06
CA HIS A 132 11.11 11.21 5.30
C HIS A 132 9.89 11.48 6.20
N ALA A 133 8.79 11.95 5.63
CA ALA A 133 7.55 12.17 6.38
C ALA A 133 7.01 10.87 6.99
N THR A 134 7.03 9.77 6.25
CA THR A 134 6.61 8.45 6.73
C THR A 134 7.50 7.95 7.87
N MET A 135 8.82 8.04 7.72
CA MET A 135 9.76 7.62 8.75
C MET A 135 9.65 8.49 10.01
N ASN A 136 9.47 9.79 9.84
CA ASN A 136 9.26 10.72 10.95
C ASN A 136 7.95 10.40 11.68
N MET A 137 6.86 10.14 10.96
CA MET A 137 5.58 9.73 11.54
C MET A 137 5.73 8.45 12.37
N LEU A 138 6.35 7.40 11.83
CA LEU A 138 6.59 6.15 12.56
C LEU A 138 7.41 6.40 13.83
N CYS A 139 8.49 7.17 13.74
CA CYS A 139 9.31 7.51 14.91
C CYS A 139 8.53 8.29 15.99
N HIS A 140 7.63 9.20 15.59
CA HIS A 140 6.79 9.93 16.56
C HIS A 140 5.75 9.03 17.23
N MET A 141 5.29 8.00 16.56
CA MET A 141 4.35 7.04 17.12
C MET A 141 5.01 6.02 18.04
N LEU A 142 6.33 5.77 17.93
CA LEU A 142 7.02 4.82 18.78
C LEU A 142 7.03 5.26 20.25
N ARG A 143 6.79 4.32 21.17
CA ARG A 143 6.93 4.56 22.63
C ARG A 143 8.36 4.87 23.04
N LYS A 144 9.33 4.19 22.42
CA LYS A 144 10.76 4.32 22.70
C LYS A 144 11.55 4.43 21.39
N PRO A 145 11.41 5.55 20.67
CA PRO A 145 12.23 5.75 19.47
C PRO A 145 13.70 5.86 19.86
N ARG A 146 14.60 5.35 19.02
CA ARG A 146 16.02 5.58 19.18
C ARG A 146 16.34 7.07 19.01
N THR A 147 17.24 7.57 19.83
CA THR A 147 17.77 8.94 19.69
C THR A 147 18.64 9.07 18.44
N ASP A 148 19.37 8.00 18.08
CA ASP A 148 20.18 7.83 16.87
C ASP A 148 19.44 7.06 15.78
N ALA A 149 18.12 7.20 15.66
CA ALA A 149 17.30 6.42 14.72
C ALA A 149 17.82 6.51 13.29
N ARG A 150 18.12 5.35 12.70
CA ARG A 150 18.63 5.20 11.33
C ARG A 150 17.50 5.17 10.33
N ARG A 151 16.77 6.29 10.19
CA ARG A 151 15.54 6.41 9.40
C ARG A 151 15.74 6.07 7.93
N GLU A 152 16.81 6.57 7.32
CA GLU A 152 17.12 6.30 5.91
C GLU A 152 17.46 4.83 5.67
N CYS A 153 18.19 4.20 6.62
CA CYS A 153 18.48 2.78 6.58
C CYS A 153 17.17 1.96 6.68
N ALA A 154 16.29 2.29 7.62
CA ALA A 154 15.00 1.64 7.77
C ALA A 154 14.14 1.79 6.49
N CYS A 155 14.09 3.00 5.92
CA CYS A 155 13.39 3.26 4.67
C CYS A 155 13.94 2.42 3.51
N ASN A 156 15.27 2.34 3.38
CA ASN A 156 15.91 1.53 2.34
C ASN A 156 15.62 0.04 2.51
N LEU A 157 15.65 -0.47 3.75
CA LEU A 157 15.29 -1.87 4.03
C LEU A 157 13.80 -2.16 3.68
N MET A 158 12.89 -1.25 3.99
CA MET A 158 11.47 -1.37 3.58
C MET A 158 11.35 -1.40 2.05
N LYS A 159 12.05 -0.50 1.35
CA LYS A 159 12.06 -0.48 -0.12
C LYS A 159 12.67 -1.75 -0.73
N MET A 160 13.71 -2.30 -0.12
CA MET A 160 14.32 -3.57 -0.55
C MET A 160 13.32 -4.71 -0.41
N GLY A 161 12.62 -4.83 0.71
CA GLY A 161 11.57 -5.82 0.91
C GLY A 161 10.44 -5.67 -0.10
N ALA A 162 9.93 -4.44 -0.28
CA ALA A 162 8.89 -4.16 -1.26
C ALA A 162 9.32 -4.49 -2.70
N ALA A 163 10.56 -4.15 -3.08
CA ALA A 163 11.12 -4.50 -4.38
C ALA A 163 11.26 -6.02 -4.57
N ALA A 164 11.72 -6.73 -3.55
CA ALA A 164 11.86 -8.19 -3.59
C ALA A 164 10.52 -8.89 -3.84
N LEU A 165 9.41 -8.38 -3.29
CA LEU A 165 8.05 -8.89 -3.53
C LEU A 165 7.61 -8.78 -4.99
N THR A 166 8.22 -7.90 -5.79
CA THR A 166 7.89 -7.76 -7.23
C THR A 166 8.54 -8.84 -8.10
N VAL A 167 9.54 -9.53 -7.58
CA VAL A 167 10.35 -10.53 -8.31
C VAL A 167 10.52 -11.84 -7.51
N PRO A 168 9.43 -12.44 -7.02
CA PRO A 168 9.48 -13.57 -6.07
C PRO A 168 10.28 -14.76 -6.62
N ASN A 169 10.30 -14.96 -7.94
CA ASN A 169 11.02 -16.08 -8.60
C ASN A 169 12.55 -15.98 -8.52
N LEU A 170 13.10 -14.85 -8.08
CA LEU A 170 14.55 -14.70 -7.86
C LEU A 170 14.99 -15.19 -6.48
N PHE A 171 14.05 -15.51 -5.59
CA PHE A 171 14.34 -15.90 -4.22
C PHE A 171 14.03 -17.37 -3.94
N LEU A 172 14.68 -17.93 -2.93
CA LEU A 172 14.42 -19.30 -2.46
C LEU A 172 13.16 -19.31 -1.60
N HIS A 173 12.07 -19.85 -2.11
CA HIS A 173 10.76 -19.84 -1.46
C HIS A 173 10.73 -20.48 -0.07
N ASN A 174 11.53 -21.51 0.16
CA ASN A 174 11.61 -22.20 1.45
C ASN A 174 12.23 -21.38 2.59
N ALA A 175 12.94 -20.30 2.28
CA ALA A 175 13.54 -19.38 3.25
C ALA A 175 12.91 -17.97 3.20
N TRP A 176 11.86 -17.79 2.39
CA TRP A 176 11.32 -16.46 2.13
C TRP A 176 10.71 -15.80 3.37
N ASP A 177 9.91 -16.55 4.11
CA ASP A 177 9.27 -16.04 5.33
C ASP A 177 10.31 -15.68 6.41
N GLU A 178 11.30 -16.53 6.63
CA GLU A 178 12.43 -16.26 7.52
C GLU A 178 13.23 -15.01 7.07
N THR A 179 13.42 -14.84 5.77
CA THR A 179 14.11 -13.67 5.22
C THR A 179 13.34 -12.38 5.48
N LEU A 180 12.02 -12.38 5.28
CA LEU A 180 11.16 -11.23 5.59
C LEU A 180 11.12 -10.96 7.10
N ASP A 181 11.13 -11.99 7.93
CA ASP A 181 11.19 -11.88 9.38
C ASP A 181 12.47 -11.15 9.82
N LEU A 182 13.63 -11.63 9.39
CA LEU A 182 14.92 -11.00 9.67
C LEU A 182 14.98 -9.55 9.17
N LEU A 183 14.49 -9.29 7.96
CA LEU A 183 14.42 -7.94 7.41
C LEU A 183 13.56 -7.02 8.28
N THR A 184 12.40 -7.51 8.72
CA THR A 184 11.46 -6.76 9.56
C THR A 184 12.10 -6.45 10.92
N GLN A 185 12.76 -7.42 11.55
CA GLN A 185 13.49 -7.21 12.79
C GLN A 185 14.57 -6.13 12.64
N GLN A 186 15.32 -6.13 11.54
CA GLN A 186 16.34 -5.11 11.28
C GLN A 186 15.73 -3.70 11.09
N ILE A 187 14.58 -3.59 10.44
CA ILE A 187 13.87 -2.31 10.31
C ILE A 187 13.46 -1.80 11.69
N VAL A 188 12.87 -2.65 12.53
CA VAL A 188 12.48 -2.31 13.91
C VAL A 188 13.70 -1.85 14.71
N ALA A 189 14.79 -2.61 14.67
CA ALA A 189 16.04 -2.28 15.38
C ALA A 189 16.70 -0.95 14.91
N CYS A 190 16.43 -0.50 13.68
CA CYS A 190 16.85 0.82 13.21
C CYS A 190 16.08 1.96 13.86
N LEU A 191 14.85 1.74 14.31
CA LEU A 191 13.92 2.80 14.74
C LEU A 191 13.69 2.83 16.25
N THR A 192 13.80 1.72 16.97
CA THR A 192 13.56 1.62 18.41
C THR A 192 14.65 0.83 19.13
N GLU A 193 14.86 1.14 20.40
CA GLU A 193 15.73 0.39 21.31
C GLU A 193 15.00 -0.73 22.04
N GLN A 194 13.68 -0.78 21.91
CA GLN A 194 12.85 -1.81 22.53
C GLN A 194 13.01 -3.13 21.77
N GLU A 195 13.16 -4.22 22.51
CA GLU A 195 13.15 -5.57 21.94
C GLU A 195 11.74 -5.98 21.47
N ILE A 196 11.68 -6.94 20.55
CA ILE A 196 10.44 -7.54 20.07
C ILE A 196 10.16 -8.76 20.95
N ASP A 197 9.34 -8.55 22.00
CA ASP A 197 8.90 -9.60 22.91
C ASP A 197 7.68 -10.39 22.38
#